data_bade6f027022f9efff9c8698ae794c9f
#
_entry.id   bade6f027022f9efff9c8698ae794c9f
#
_cell.length_a   1.000
_cell.length_b   1.000
_cell.length_c   1.000
_cell.angle_alpha   90.00
_cell.angle_beta   90.00
_cell.angle_gamma   90.00
#
_symmetry.space_group_name_H-M   'P 1'
#
loop_
_entity.id
_entity.type
_entity.pdbx_description
1 polymer ?
#
loop_
_entity_poly.entity_id
_entity_poly.type
_entity_poly.pdbx_seq_one_letter_code
_entity_poly.pdbx_strand_id
1 'polypeptide(L)'
;MKKKKWIPWGYSSPALLLIGIIVVFPILYTGYISLTNMNLYHWSDFEIIGLENYARALLKIDSGFLSALWTTLIWTAVNMVLQVVIAYFIAVGLNADGLHLNRVYKTLLMFPWAMPAYVSILVWKVGMYNTEFGLLNKLFVAIGLPKVNILSQNGSAFIACLILNLWMALPFMIMMIDGALQSIDKSMYESAVLEGAGFWQKNIYITIPSLKKIVAPAVIMTTFTTFKQFDIVYLLTMQKINHSY
;
A
#
# COMPACT_ATOMS: atom_id res chain seq x y z
N MET A 1 -45.49 -18.21 4.13
CA MET A 1 -44.79 -18.02 2.86
C MET A 1 -43.33 -18.52 3.01
N LYS A 2 -42.96 -19.64 2.37
CA LYS A 2 -41.59 -20.13 2.36
C LYS A 2 -40.76 -19.13 1.52
N LYS A 3 -39.92 -18.30 2.16
CA LYS A 3 -38.98 -17.40 1.44
C LYS A 3 -38.14 -18.28 0.51
N LYS A 4 -38.23 -18.05 -0.80
CA LYS A 4 -37.41 -18.74 -1.81
C LYS A 4 -35.94 -18.39 -1.58
N LYS A 5 -35.22 -19.21 -0.81
CA LYS A 5 -33.81 -19.02 -0.43
C LYS A 5 -32.86 -18.95 -1.63
N TRP A 6 -33.31 -19.40 -2.81
CA TRP A 6 -32.53 -19.46 -4.04
C TRP A 6 -32.52 -18.15 -4.87
N ILE A 7 -33.46 -17.22 -4.62
CA ILE A 7 -33.57 -15.98 -5.39
C ILE A 7 -32.26 -15.15 -5.33
N PRO A 8 -31.64 -14.92 -4.14
CA PRO A 8 -30.37 -14.18 -4.07
C PRO A 8 -29.25 -14.85 -4.86
N TRP A 9 -29.17 -16.18 -4.83
CA TRP A 9 -28.16 -16.93 -5.60
C TRP A 9 -28.34 -16.80 -7.11
N GLY A 10 -29.60 -16.76 -7.60
CA GLY A 10 -29.89 -16.52 -9.00
C GLY A 10 -29.40 -15.16 -9.49
N TYR A 11 -29.62 -14.11 -8.69
CA TYR A 11 -29.12 -12.75 -9.02
C TYR A 11 -27.61 -12.63 -8.90
N SER A 12 -26.98 -13.36 -7.99
CA SER A 12 -25.53 -13.32 -7.79
C SER A 12 -24.76 -14.25 -8.75
N SER A 13 -25.44 -15.21 -9.40
CA SER A 13 -24.77 -16.25 -10.21
C SER A 13 -23.88 -15.72 -11.34
N PRO A 14 -24.23 -14.66 -12.09
CA PRO A 14 -23.32 -14.16 -13.13
C PRO A 14 -22.00 -13.61 -12.55
N ALA A 15 -22.08 -12.89 -11.43
CA ALA A 15 -20.89 -12.37 -10.76
C ALA A 15 -20.04 -13.49 -10.15
N LEU A 16 -20.69 -14.50 -9.50
CA LEU A 16 -19.99 -15.65 -8.94
C LEU A 16 -19.30 -16.50 -10.02
N LEU A 17 -19.92 -16.64 -11.18
CA LEU A 17 -19.33 -17.34 -12.32
C LEU A 17 -18.09 -16.63 -12.83
N LEU A 18 -18.16 -15.31 -12.99
CA LEU A 18 -16.99 -14.51 -13.40
C LEU A 18 -15.86 -14.60 -12.37
N ILE A 19 -16.16 -14.52 -11.08
CA ILE A 19 -15.18 -14.69 -10.02
C ILE A 19 -14.58 -16.11 -10.08
N GLY A 20 -15.40 -17.13 -10.31
CA GLY A 20 -14.94 -18.52 -10.47
C GLY A 20 -13.94 -18.67 -11.59
N ILE A 21 -14.22 -18.08 -12.76
CA ILE A 21 -13.35 -18.20 -13.94
C ILE A 21 -12.10 -17.30 -13.82
N ILE A 22 -12.27 -16.05 -13.40
CA ILE A 22 -11.18 -15.05 -13.47
C ILE A 22 -10.28 -15.10 -12.21
N VAL A 23 -10.81 -15.51 -11.07
CA VAL A 23 -10.08 -15.49 -9.80
C VAL A 23 -9.79 -16.90 -9.31
N VAL A 24 -10.84 -17.73 -9.12
CA VAL A 24 -10.67 -19.04 -8.47
C VAL A 24 -9.91 -20.00 -9.37
N PHE A 25 -10.25 -20.09 -10.67
CA PHE A 25 -9.55 -20.98 -11.61
C PHE A 25 -8.05 -20.67 -11.70
N PRO A 26 -7.57 -19.42 -11.92
CA PRO A 26 -6.14 -19.15 -11.94
C PRO A 26 -5.43 -19.46 -10.62
N ILE A 27 -6.09 -19.26 -9.47
CA ILE A 27 -5.51 -19.62 -8.17
C ILE A 27 -5.29 -21.14 -8.07
N LEU A 28 -6.31 -21.93 -8.41
CA LEU A 28 -6.21 -23.39 -8.39
C LEU A 28 -5.17 -23.89 -9.39
N TYR A 29 -5.14 -23.29 -10.57
CA TYR A 29 -4.16 -23.62 -11.61
C TYR A 29 -2.72 -23.28 -11.17
N THR A 30 -2.51 -22.12 -10.55
CA THR A 30 -1.20 -21.75 -9.96
C THR A 30 -0.81 -22.73 -8.85
N GLY A 31 -1.75 -23.13 -8.00
CA GLY A 31 -1.54 -24.16 -6.99
C GLY A 31 -1.12 -25.50 -7.60
N TYR A 32 -1.74 -25.92 -8.72
CA TYR A 32 -1.36 -27.12 -9.45
C TYR A 32 0.06 -26.99 -10.03
N ILE A 33 0.36 -25.90 -10.76
CA ILE A 33 1.69 -25.66 -11.33
C ILE A 33 2.77 -25.64 -10.26
N SER A 34 2.49 -25.11 -9.08
CA SER A 34 3.47 -25.02 -7.98
C SER A 34 3.98 -26.39 -7.51
N LEU A 35 3.24 -27.46 -7.79
CA LEU A 35 3.60 -28.85 -7.49
C LEU A 35 4.30 -29.57 -8.66
N THR A 36 4.61 -28.85 -9.72
CA THR A 36 5.26 -29.38 -10.92
C THR A 36 6.59 -28.68 -11.19
N ASN A 37 7.40 -29.26 -12.11
CA ASN A 37 8.62 -28.63 -12.61
C ASN A 37 8.38 -27.79 -13.87
N MET A 38 7.11 -27.42 -14.15
CA MET A 38 6.71 -26.64 -15.31
C MET A 38 7.44 -25.29 -15.35
N ASN A 39 8.11 -25.03 -16.46
CA ASN A 39 8.80 -23.76 -16.74
C ASN A 39 8.86 -23.54 -18.26
N LEU A 40 9.55 -22.49 -18.71
CA LEU A 40 9.67 -22.16 -20.14
C LEU A 40 10.32 -23.28 -21.00
N TYR A 41 11.15 -24.12 -20.38
CA TYR A 41 11.84 -25.23 -21.04
C TYR A 41 11.06 -26.54 -20.96
N HIS A 42 10.19 -26.70 -19.95
CA HIS A 42 9.36 -27.87 -19.70
C HIS A 42 7.88 -27.48 -19.68
N TRP A 43 7.43 -26.91 -20.80
CA TRP A 43 6.03 -26.47 -20.92
C TRP A 43 5.06 -27.60 -21.23
N SER A 44 5.49 -28.57 -22.08
CA SER A 44 4.67 -29.67 -22.57
C SER A 44 4.99 -31.03 -21.94
N ASP A 45 6.15 -31.14 -21.30
CA ASP A 45 6.72 -32.38 -20.74
C ASP A 45 7.04 -32.28 -19.26
N PHE A 46 6.26 -31.46 -18.53
CA PHE A 46 6.44 -31.28 -17.10
C PHE A 46 5.94 -32.48 -16.27
N GLU A 47 6.57 -32.68 -15.12
CA GLU A 47 6.24 -33.76 -14.18
C GLU A 47 5.78 -33.16 -12.84
N ILE A 48 5.02 -33.97 -12.08
CA ILE A 48 4.62 -33.62 -10.73
C ILE A 48 5.78 -33.91 -9.76
N ILE A 49 6.36 -32.89 -9.17
CA ILE A 49 7.47 -33.00 -8.22
C ILE A 49 7.07 -32.75 -6.77
N GLY A 50 5.75 -32.62 -6.50
CA GLY A 50 5.22 -32.40 -5.16
C GLY A 50 5.71 -31.09 -4.53
N LEU A 51 6.21 -31.15 -3.31
CA LEU A 51 6.64 -29.96 -2.53
C LEU A 51 8.10 -29.54 -2.79
N GLU A 52 8.76 -30.05 -3.81
CA GLU A 52 10.18 -29.76 -4.06
C GLU A 52 10.44 -28.27 -4.32
N ASN A 53 9.56 -27.58 -5.06
CA ASN A 53 9.66 -26.14 -5.28
C ASN A 53 9.61 -25.35 -3.97
N TYR A 54 8.75 -25.75 -3.04
CA TYR A 54 8.65 -25.13 -1.72
C TYR A 54 9.90 -25.40 -0.88
N ALA A 55 10.41 -26.62 -0.92
CA ALA A 55 11.67 -26.98 -0.23
C ALA A 55 12.85 -26.18 -0.80
N ARG A 56 12.94 -26.03 -2.12
CA ARG A 56 13.97 -25.18 -2.75
C ARG A 56 13.86 -23.72 -2.33
N ALA A 57 12.66 -23.16 -2.32
CA ALA A 57 12.44 -21.76 -1.95
C ALA A 57 12.74 -21.48 -0.48
N LEU A 58 12.33 -22.38 0.44
CA LEU A 58 12.41 -22.17 1.87
C LEU A 58 13.70 -22.67 2.51
N LEU A 59 14.30 -23.75 2.02
CA LEU A 59 15.44 -24.40 2.64
C LEU A 59 16.78 -24.12 1.93
N LYS A 60 16.77 -23.72 0.66
CA LYS A 60 17.99 -23.36 -0.06
C LYS A 60 18.31 -21.88 0.17
N ILE A 61 19.42 -21.62 0.87
CA ILE A 61 19.90 -20.25 1.21
C ILE A 61 20.14 -19.42 -0.06
N ASP A 62 20.56 -20.06 -1.16
CA ASP A 62 20.89 -19.36 -2.41
C ASP A 62 19.68 -18.93 -3.25
N SER A 63 18.46 -19.27 -2.84
CA SER A 63 17.25 -18.89 -3.60
C SER A 63 16.93 -17.39 -3.54
N GLY A 64 17.46 -16.67 -2.57
CA GLY A 64 17.12 -15.26 -2.29
C GLY A 64 15.67 -15.03 -1.82
N PHE A 65 14.85 -16.09 -1.83
CA PHE A 65 13.42 -16.00 -1.49
C PHE A 65 13.17 -15.51 -0.07
N LEU A 66 13.84 -16.09 0.93
CA LEU A 66 13.66 -15.69 2.32
C LEU A 66 14.10 -14.24 2.56
N SER A 67 15.18 -13.80 1.92
CA SER A 67 15.64 -12.41 1.98
C SER A 67 14.61 -11.45 1.34
N ALA A 68 14.07 -11.81 0.18
CA ALA A 68 13.02 -11.04 -0.47
C ALA A 68 11.74 -11.00 0.36
N LEU A 69 11.33 -12.14 0.94
CA LEU A 69 10.16 -12.23 1.81
C LEU A 69 10.33 -11.33 3.05
N TRP A 70 11.49 -11.40 3.71
CA TRP A 70 11.77 -10.57 4.88
C TRP A 70 11.77 -9.08 4.55
N THR A 71 12.40 -8.69 3.45
CA THR A 71 12.37 -7.31 2.94
C THR A 71 10.94 -6.85 2.66
N THR A 72 10.11 -7.71 2.06
CA THR A 72 8.70 -7.41 1.78
C THR A 72 7.88 -7.26 3.05
N LEU A 73 8.13 -8.07 4.07
CA LEU A 73 7.46 -7.95 5.38
C LEU A 73 7.83 -6.63 6.06
N ILE A 74 9.12 -6.27 6.09
CA ILE A 74 9.59 -4.98 6.63
C ILE A 74 8.98 -3.83 5.83
N TRP A 75 9.02 -3.89 4.50
CA TRP A 75 8.40 -2.92 3.60
C TRP A 75 6.93 -2.68 3.96
N THR A 76 6.17 -3.77 4.06
CA THR A 76 4.74 -3.70 4.34
C THR A 76 4.48 -3.13 5.74
N ALA A 77 5.19 -3.62 6.76
CA ALA A 77 5.02 -3.16 8.14
C ALA A 77 5.34 -1.67 8.30
N VAL A 78 6.49 -1.22 7.75
CA VAL A 78 6.92 0.19 7.84
C VAL A 78 5.94 1.09 7.10
N ASN A 79 5.54 0.73 5.87
CA ASN A 79 4.54 1.49 5.11
C ASN A 79 3.23 1.61 5.88
N MET A 80 2.70 0.51 6.41
CA MET A 80 1.41 0.52 7.10
C MET A 80 1.43 1.35 8.37
N VAL A 81 2.47 1.22 9.18
CA VAL A 81 2.61 2.04 10.41
C VAL A 81 2.67 3.52 10.05
N LEU A 82 3.54 3.91 9.14
CA LEU A 82 3.70 5.31 8.72
C LEU A 82 2.42 5.84 8.08
N GLN A 83 1.80 5.08 7.19
CA GLN A 83 0.58 5.49 6.51
C GLN A 83 -0.57 5.73 7.48
N VAL A 84 -0.82 4.81 8.42
CA VAL A 84 -1.90 4.95 9.39
C VAL A 84 -1.64 6.11 10.35
N VAL A 85 -0.40 6.22 10.87
CA VAL A 85 -0.03 7.28 11.81
C VAL A 85 -0.11 8.67 11.15
N ILE A 86 0.51 8.84 9.98
CA ILE A 86 0.49 10.13 9.27
C ILE A 86 -0.93 10.49 8.85
N ALA A 87 -1.68 9.55 8.28
CA ALA A 87 -3.06 9.78 7.87
C ALA A 87 -3.96 10.16 9.05
N TYR A 88 -3.75 9.54 10.22
CA TYR A 88 -4.47 9.85 11.44
C TYR A 88 -4.27 11.31 11.85
N PHE A 89 -3.03 11.76 11.97
CA PHE A 89 -2.75 13.14 12.37
C PHE A 89 -3.25 14.17 11.36
N ILE A 90 -3.12 13.88 10.06
CA ILE A 90 -3.67 14.75 9.01
C ILE A 90 -5.20 14.79 9.09
N ALA A 91 -5.88 13.66 9.25
CA ALA A 91 -7.32 13.59 9.34
C ALA A 91 -7.85 14.32 10.59
N VAL A 92 -7.19 14.16 11.74
CA VAL A 92 -7.52 14.93 12.97
C VAL A 92 -7.34 16.43 12.74
N GLY A 93 -6.24 16.83 12.10
CA GLY A 93 -6.00 18.24 11.75
C GLY A 93 -7.04 18.81 10.79
N LEU A 94 -7.50 18.03 9.82
CA LEU A 94 -8.56 18.42 8.87
C LEU A 94 -9.94 18.59 9.53
N ASN A 95 -10.16 17.97 10.69
CA ASN A 95 -11.39 18.11 11.47
C ASN A 95 -11.25 19.08 12.67
N ALA A 96 -10.14 19.82 12.76
CA ALA A 96 -9.96 20.81 13.79
C ALA A 96 -10.91 21.99 13.62
N ASP A 97 -11.44 22.50 14.74
CA ASP A 97 -12.31 23.66 14.76
C ASP A 97 -11.57 24.89 14.21
N GLY A 98 -12.27 25.70 13.40
CA GLY A 98 -11.71 26.90 12.80
C GLY A 98 -10.90 26.69 11.50
N LEU A 99 -10.76 25.49 11.00
CA LEU A 99 -10.10 25.25 9.73
C LEU A 99 -10.98 25.73 8.56
N HIS A 100 -10.63 26.88 7.99
CA HIS A 100 -11.28 27.40 6.80
C HIS A 100 -10.80 26.63 5.55
N LEU A 101 -11.65 26.53 4.52
CA LEU A 101 -11.32 25.86 3.25
C LEU A 101 -11.03 24.33 3.34
N ASN A 102 -11.57 23.66 4.35
CA ASN A 102 -11.38 22.20 4.55
C ASN A 102 -11.63 21.38 3.27
N ARG A 103 -12.68 21.73 2.48
CA ARG A 103 -12.96 21.08 1.18
C ARG A 103 -11.79 21.20 0.20
N VAL A 104 -11.16 22.36 0.13
CA VAL A 104 -10.03 22.61 -0.79
C VAL A 104 -8.85 21.74 -0.38
N TYR A 105 -8.51 21.70 0.91
CA TYR A 105 -7.42 20.85 1.42
C TYR A 105 -7.69 19.37 1.14
N LYS A 106 -8.90 18.88 1.40
CA LYS A 106 -9.28 17.49 1.10
C LYS A 106 -9.17 17.19 -0.40
N THR A 107 -9.61 18.10 -1.27
CA THR A 107 -9.50 17.93 -2.73
C THR A 107 -8.04 17.89 -3.19
N LEU A 108 -7.20 18.80 -2.70
CA LEU A 108 -5.78 18.82 -3.03
C LEU A 108 -5.04 17.57 -2.55
N LEU A 109 -5.38 17.09 -1.36
CA LEU A 109 -4.80 15.86 -0.82
C LEU A 109 -5.16 14.61 -1.64
N MET A 110 -6.29 14.62 -2.37
CA MET A 110 -6.68 13.48 -3.23
C MET A 110 -5.90 13.41 -4.55
N PHE A 111 -5.20 14.48 -4.94
CA PHE A 111 -4.52 14.55 -6.23
C PHE A 111 -3.53 13.40 -6.48
N PRO A 112 -2.65 13.01 -5.53
CA PRO A 112 -1.72 11.90 -5.74
C PRO A 112 -2.41 10.57 -6.03
N TRP A 113 -3.52 10.30 -5.36
CA TRP A 113 -4.28 9.07 -5.52
C TRP A 113 -5.03 8.99 -6.86
N ALA A 114 -5.43 10.14 -7.40
CA ALA A 114 -6.13 10.23 -8.68
C ALA A 114 -5.21 10.00 -9.89
N MET A 115 -3.88 10.09 -9.72
CA MET A 115 -2.93 9.88 -10.79
C MET A 115 -2.68 8.39 -11.04
N PRO A 116 -2.56 7.94 -12.31
CA PRO A 116 -2.11 6.58 -12.62
C PRO A 116 -0.74 6.29 -11.97
N ALA A 117 -0.63 5.17 -11.28
CA ALA A 117 0.56 4.82 -10.48
C ALA A 117 1.85 4.92 -11.30
N TYR A 118 1.87 4.35 -12.52
CA TYR A 118 3.07 4.35 -13.35
C TYR A 118 3.53 5.77 -13.75
N VAL A 119 2.59 6.70 -13.97
CA VAL A 119 2.90 8.10 -14.29
C VAL A 119 3.56 8.76 -13.09
N SER A 120 2.98 8.58 -11.91
CA SER A 120 3.54 9.08 -10.65
C SER A 120 4.96 8.57 -10.44
N ILE A 121 5.20 7.28 -10.63
CA ILE A 121 6.53 6.66 -10.46
C ILE A 121 7.54 7.29 -11.42
N LEU A 122 7.19 7.44 -12.69
CA LEU A 122 8.10 8.04 -13.69
C LEU A 122 8.37 9.52 -13.43
N VAL A 123 7.35 10.28 -13.04
CA VAL A 123 7.51 11.70 -12.66
C VAL A 123 8.43 11.83 -11.45
N TRP A 124 8.30 11.00 -10.44
CA TRP A 124 9.19 11.01 -9.28
C TRP A 124 10.62 10.56 -9.65
N LYS A 125 10.76 9.49 -10.46
CA LYS A 125 12.07 9.01 -10.91
C LYS A 125 12.86 10.09 -11.64
N VAL A 126 12.21 10.77 -12.56
CA VAL A 126 12.85 11.80 -13.41
C VAL A 126 12.89 13.16 -12.72
N GLY A 127 11.76 13.60 -12.14
CA GLY A 127 11.64 14.93 -11.57
C GLY A 127 12.23 15.09 -10.17
N MET A 128 12.11 14.05 -9.32
CA MET A 128 12.56 14.11 -7.93
C MET A 128 13.94 13.49 -7.73
N TYR A 129 14.15 12.26 -8.19
CA TYR A 129 15.31 11.43 -7.84
C TYR A 129 16.42 11.41 -8.88
N ASN A 130 16.28 12.07 -10.03
CA ASN A 130 17.35 12.14 -11.03
C ASN A 130 18.59 12.81 -10.45
N THR A 131 19.77 12.23 -10.71
CA THR A 131 21.04 12.70 -10.14
C THR A 131 21.42 14.08 -10.66
N GLU A 132 21.15 14.38 -11.96
CA GLU A 132 21.61 15.62 -12.58
C GLU A 132 20.65 16.79 -12.39
N PHE A 133 19.37 16.57 -12.63
CA PHE A 133 18.37 17.64 -12.66
C PHE A 133 17.19 17.44 -11.71
N GLY A 134 17.17 16.33 -10.94
CA GLY A 134 16.12 16.05 -9.97
C GLY A 134 16.04 17.09 -8.86
N LEU A 135 14.81 17.37 -8.41
CA LEU A 135 14.55 18.40 -7.40
C LEU A 135 15.34 18.16 -6.11
N LEU A 136 15.45 16.89 -5.67
CA LEU A 136 16.13 16.56 -4.41
C LEU A 136 17.63 16.89 -4.48
N ASN A 137 18.30 16.59 -5.59
CA ASN A 137 19.70 16.94 -5.78
C ASN A 137 19.92 18.45 -5.96
N LYS A 138 18.95 19.17 -6.57
CA LYS A 138 18.99 20.64 -6.60
C LYS A 138 18.94 21.23 -5.20
N LEU A 139 18.07 20.68 -4.32
CA LEU A 139 17.99 21.11 -2.93
C LEU A 139 19.29 20.78 -2.16
N PHE A 140 19.88 19.60 -2.35
CA PHE A 140 21.15 19.24 -1.72
C PHE A 140 22.26 20.21 -2.11
N VAL A 141 22.40 20.52 -3.39
CA VAL A 141 23.39 21.49 -3.87
C VAL A 141 23.14 22.90 -3.32
N ALA A 142 21.87 23.33 -3.22
CA ALA A 142 21.50 24.64 -2.68
C ALA A 142 21.89 24.82 -1.19
N ILE A 143 21.94 23.72 -0.42
CA ILE A 143 22.38 23.73 0.98
C ILE A 143 23.85 23.29 1.17
N GLY A 144 24.62 23.21 0.07
CA GLY A 144 26.06 22.88 0.10
C GLY A 144 26.39 21.40 0.18
N LEU A 145 25.42 20.48 -0.02
CA LEU A 145 25.66 19.04 -0.05
C LEU A 145 25.98 18.55 -1.47
N PRO A 146 26.78 17.48 -1.62
CA PRO A 146 27.07 16.89 -2.93
C PRO A 146 25.82 16.22 -3.53
N LYS A 147 25.83 16.10 -4.86
CA LYS A 147 24.84 15.27 -5.57
C LYS A 147 24.97 13.80 -5.16
N VAL A 148 23.86 13.14 -4.97
CA VAL A 148 23.77 11.72 -4.57
C VAL A 148 22.90 10.96 -5.55
N ASN A 149 23.37 9.79 -5.99
CA ASN A 149 22.52 8.85 -6.73
C ASN A 149 21.70 8.04 -5.73
N ILE A 150 20.51 8.54 -5.40
CA ILE A 150 19.64 7.99 -4.36
C ILE A 150 19.15 6.59 -4.69
N LEU A 151 18.98 6.27 -5.98
CA LEU A 151 18.44 4.99 -6.43
C LEU A 151 19.52 3.90 -6.63
N SER A 152 20.81 4.22 -6.43
CA SER A 152 21.91 3.26 -6.64
C SER A 152 22.23 2.40 -5.43
N GLN A 153 21.86 2.83 -4.22
CA GLN A 153 22.14 2.09 -2.98
C GLN A 153 20.83 1.51 -2.41
N ASN A 154 20.88 0.27 -1.95
CA ASN A 154 19.69 -0.44 -1.46
C ASN A 154 18.94 0.32 -0.35
N GLY A 155 19.65 0.93 0.61
CA GLY A 155 19.03 1.67 1.72
C GLY A 155 18.33 2.95 1.26
N SER A 156 19.00 3.79 0.47
CA SER A 156 18.41 5.03 -0.05
C SER A 156 17.31 4.76 -1.07
N ALA A 157 17.45 3.73 -1.90
CA ALA A 157 16.40 3.29 -2.82
C ALA A 157 15.14 2.81 -2.07
N PHE A 158 15.32 2.06 -0.98
CA PHE A 158 14.19 1.64 -0.12
C PHE A 158 13.44 2.85 0.44
N ILE A 159 14.15 3.84 0.98
CA ILE A 159 13.55 5.08 1.51
C ILE A 159 12.85 5.86 0.39
N ALA A 160 13.45 5.96 -0.78
CA ALA A 160 12.86 6.64 -1.94
C ALA A 160 11.55 5.96 -2.37
N CYS A 161 11.53 4.64 -2.45
CA CYS A 161 10.32 3.86 -2.72
C CYS A 161 9.26 4.07 -1.62
N LEU A 162 9.67 4.09 -0.34
CA LEU A 162 8.79 4.30 0.80
C LEU A 162 8.10 5.67 0.75
N ILE A 163 8.86 6.74 0.50
CA ILE A 163 8.32 8.11 0.39
C ILE A 163 7.32 8.20 -0.77
N LEU A 164 7.66 7.63 -1.92
CA LEU A 164 6.76 7.63 -3.08
C LEU A 164 5.48 6.84 -2.78
N ASN A 165 5.59 5.65 -2.19
CA ASN A 165 4.42 4.84 -1.83
C ASN A 165 3.52 5.57 -0.82
N LEU A 166 4.09 6.20 0.20
CA LEU A 166 3.34 7.02 1.15
C LEU A 166 2.62 8.17 0.45
N TRP A 167 3.30 8.90 -0.43
CA TRP A 167 2.69 10.01 -1.17
C TRP A 167 1.49 9.57 -2.01
N MET A 168 1.54 8.38 -2.63
CA MET A 168 0.45 7.85 -3.44
C MET A 168 -0.69 7.25 -2.59
N ALA A 169 -0.37 6.62 -1.47
CA ALA A 169 -1.33 5.84 -0.68
C ALA A 169 -1.99 6.63 0.46
N LEU A 170 -1.31 7.67 0.99
CA LEU A 170 -1.82 8.49 2.09
C LEU A 170 -3.21 9.08 1.84
N PRO A 171 -3.54 9.63 0.65
CA PRO A 171 -4.84 10.25 0.44
C PRO A 171 -6.01 9.32 0.74
N PHE A 172 -5.93 8.08 0.28
CA PHE A 172 -6.97 7.09 0.54
C PHE A 172 -7.16 6.84 2.05
N MET A 173 -6.06 6.63 2.77
CA MET A 173 -6.12 6.37 4.22
C MET A 173 -6.60 7.60 5.00
N ILE A 174 -6.20 8.81 4.60
CA ILE A 174 -6.67 10.07 5.19
C ILE A 174 -8.19 10.18 5.06
N MET A 175 -8.73 9.93 3.86
CA MET A 175 -10.17 10.02 3.61
C MET A 175 -10.96 8.94 4.36
N MET A 176 -10.42 7.74 4.50
CA MET A 176 -11.03 6.66 5.29
C MET A 176 -11.10 7.02 6.78
N ILE A 177 -10.02 7.56 7.33
CA ILE A 177 -9.98 8.00 8.72
C ILE A 177 -10.86 9.24 8.92
N ASP A 178 -10.83 10.20 7.99
CA ASP A 178 -11.65 11.40 8.02
C ASP A 178 -13.16 11.06 8.04
N GLY A 179 -13.60 10.16 7.16
CA GLY A 179 -14.99 9.67 7.16
C GLY A 179 -15.37 8.95 8.45
N ALA A 180 -14.44 8.15 9.00
CA ALA A 180 -14.66 7.47 10.26
C ALA A 180 -14.73 8.42 11.46
N LEU A 181 -13.91 9.48 11.49
CA LEU A 181 -13.97 10.53 12.52
C LEU A 181 -15.33 11.24 12.52
N GLN A 182 -15.89 11.51 11.36
CA GLN A 182 -17.19 12.16 11.22
C GLN A 182 -18.36 11.28 11.68
N SER A 183 -18.18 9.98 11.82
CA SER A 183 -19.19 9.03 12.30
C SER A 183 -19.23 8.88 13.82
N ILE A 184 -18.26 9.45 14.55
CA ILE A 184 -18.22 9.40 16.01
C ILE A 184 -19.22 10.42 16.58
N ASP A 185 -20.03 9.99 17.54
CA ASP A 185 -21.00 10.87 18.20
C ASP A 185 -20.27 11.99 18.96
N LYS A 186 -20.64 13.23 18.63
CA LYS A 186 -20.08 14.44 19.27
C LYS A 186 -20.35 14.50 20.77
N SER A 187 -21.45 13.92 21.23
CA SER A 187 -21.82 13.86 22.65
C SER A 187 -20.74 13.19 23.51
N MET A 188 -20.00 12.20 22.92
CA MET A 188 -18.87 11.55 23.62
C MET A 188 -17.74 12.55 23.91
N TYR A 189 -17.46 13.43 22.95
CA TYR A 189 -16.42 14.45 23.13
C TYR A 189 -16.87 15.57 24.08
N GLU A 190 -18.14 15.97 24.01
CA GLU A 190 -18.73 16.98 24.90
C GLU A 190 -18.70 16.52 26.35
N SER A 191 -19.12 15.27 26.62
CA SER A 191 -19.06 14.68 27.97
C SER A 191 -17.62 14.62 28.48
N ALA A 192 -16.67 14.20 27.63
CA ALA A 192 -15.25 14.12 28.00
C ALA A 192 -14.66 15.51 28.33
N VAL A 193 -15.10 16.56 27.63
CA VAL A 193 -14.70 17.94 27.92
C VAL A 193 -15.24 18.41 29.29
N LEU A 194 -16.47 18.07 29.61
CA LEU A 194 -17.06 18.38 30.93
C LEU A 194 -16.33 17.65 32.07
N GLU A 195 -15.78 16.47 31.82
CA GLU A 195 -14.93 15.74 32.76
C GLU A 195 -13.46 16.22 32.78
N GLY A 196 -13.11 17.27 32.01
CA GLY A 196 -11.76 17.84 31.97
C GLY A 196 -10.75 17.06 31.11
N ALA A 197 -11.22 16.16 30.23
CA ALA A 197 -10.33 15.39 29.39
C ALA A 197 -9.58 16.25 28.36
N GLY A 198 -8.25 16.18 28.39
CA GLY A 198 -7.37 16.85 27.44
C GLY A 198 -7.36 16.18 26.05
N PHE A 199 -6.62 16.78 25.10
CA PHE A 199 -6.52 16.30 23.72
C PHE A 199 -6.08 14.81 23.64
N TRP A 200 -5.02 14.44 24.34
CA TRP A 200 -4.50 13.07 24.31
C TRP A 200 -5.46 12.04 24.90
N GLN A 201 -6.15 12.41 25.99
CA GLN A 201 -7.13 11.54 26.63
C GLN A 201 -8.30 11.26 25.69
N LYS A 202 -8.86 12.30 25.05
CA LYS A 202 -9.91 12.13 24.03
C LYS A 202 -9.47 11.24 22.88
N ASN A 203 -8.24 11.40 22.40
CA ASN A 203 -7.73 10.57 21.31
C ASN A 203 -7.55 9.12 21.73
N ILE A 204 -6.94 8.83 22.87
CA ILE A 204 -6.62 7.47 23.31
C ILE A 204 -7.88 6.70 23.73
N TYR A 205 -8.81 7.35 24.45
CA TYR A 205 -9.95 6.66 25.05
C TYR A 205 -11.23 6.72 24.22
N ILE A 206 -11.38 7.68 23.30
CA ILE A 206 -12.58 7.85 22.48
C ILE A 206 -12.25 7.62 20.99
N THR A 207 -11.35 8.43 20.43
CA THR A 207 -11.13 8.49 18.99
C THR A 207 -10.55 7.17 18.44
N ILE A 208 -9.38 6.76 18.95
CA ILE A 208 -8.68 5.57 18.44
C ILE A 208 -9.50 4.29 18.60
N PRO A 209 -10.14 4.01 19.75
CA PRO A 209 -10.99 2.83 19.90
C PRO A 209 -12.21 2.82 18.97
N SER A 210 -12.83 3.99 18.76
CA SER A 210 -13.97 4.12 17.84
C SER A 210 -13.57 3.91 16.38
N LEU A 211 -12.43 4.46 15.96
CA LEU A 211 -11.90 4.32 14.61
C LEU A 211 -11.48 2.89 14.27
N LYS A 212 -10.95 2.14 15.24
CA LYS A 212 -10.37 0.80 15.01
C LYS A 212 -11.30 -0.12 14.24
N LYS A 213 -12.59 -0.16 14.58
CA LYS A 213 -13.57 -1.03 13.93
C LYS A 213 -13.91 -0.57 12.51
N ILE A 214 -13.96 0.73 12.27
CA ILE A 214 -14.38 1.32 10.99
C ILE A 214 -13.24 1.31 9.99
N VAL A 215 -12.01 1.58 10.44
CA VAL A 215 -10.82 1.69 9.58
C VAL A 215 -10.15 0.32 9.33
N ALA A 216 -10.41 -0.69 10.18
CA ALA A 216 -9.78 -2.01 10.05
C ALA A 216 -9.90 -2.65 8.65
N PRO A 217 -11.06 -2.65 7.96
CA PRO A 217 -11.14 -3.20 6.61
C PRO A 217 -10.24 -2.47 5.60
N ALA A 218 -10.13 -1.14 5.71
CA ALA A 218 -9.25 -0.34 4.85
C ALA A 218 -7.77 -0.67 5.12
N VAL A 219 -7.38 -0.80 6.38
CA VAL A 219 -6.01 -1.20 6.79
C VAL A 219 -5.68 -2.58 6.24
N ILE A 220 -6.57 -3.57 6.39
CA ILE A 220 -6.37 -4.92 5.86
C ILE A 220 -6.19 -4.89 4.35
N MET A 221 -7.10 -4.22 3.63
CA MET A 221 -7.02 -4.10 2.16
C MET A 221 -5.72 -3.44 1.71
N THR A 222 -5.34 -2.35 2.35
CA THR A 222 -4.10 -1.63 2.02
C THR A 222 -2.86 -2.45 2.35
N THR A 223 -2.89 -3.25 3.43
CA THR A 223 -1.80 -4.18 3.76
C THR A 223 -1.56 -5.18 2.62
N PHE A 224 -2.62 -5.79 2.09
CA PHE A 224 -2.48 -6.71 0.95
C PHE A 224 -1.99 -6.02 -0.32
N THR A 225 -2.47 -4.81 -0.62
CA THR A 225 -2.01 -4.07 -1.80
C THR A 225 -0.55 -3.64 -1.67
N THR A 226 -0.11 -3.22 -0.48
CA THR A 226 1.28 -2.86 -0.21
C THR A 226 2.21 -4.07 -0.22
N PHE A 227 1.76 -5.21 0.31
CA PHE A 227 2.55 -6.45 0.30
C PHE A 227 2.87 -6.93 -1.12
N LYS A 228 1.92 -6.85 -2.03
CA LYS A 228 2.10 -7.25 -3.44
C LYS A 228 2.63 -6.12 -4.34
N GLN A 229 3.06 -4.99 -3.77
CA GLN A 229 3.50 -3.84 -4.53
C GLN A 229 4.81 -4.14 -5.29
N PHE A 230 4.71 -4.30 -6.60
CA PHE A 230 5.82 -4.57 -7.49
C PHE A 230 6.24 -3.32 -8.27
N ASP A 231 5.26 -2.56 -8.77
CA ASP A 231 5.46 -1.50 -9.75
C ASP A 231 6.41 -0.39 -9.27
N ILE A 232 6.26 0.05 -8.01
CA ILE A 232 7.10 1.10 -7.44
C ILE A 232 8.56 0.64 -7.40
N VAL A 233 8.82 -0.54 -6.85
CA VAL A 233 10.17 -1.06 -6.73
C VAL A 233 10.78 -1.27 -8.11
N TYR A 234 10.07 -1.96 -9.00
CA TYR A 234 10.56 -2.27 -10.33
C TYR A 234 10.84 -1.02 -11.18
N LEU A 235 9.85 -0.14 -11.36
CA LEU A 235 9.97 1.02 -12.23
C LEU A 235 10.92 2.09 -11.68
N LEU A 236 10.92 2.28 -10.35
CA LEU A 236 11.77 3.31 -9.74
C LEU A 236 13.24 2.88 -9.74
N THR A 237 13.54 1.62 -9.37
CA THR A 237 14.92 1.15 -9.22
C THR A 237 15.51 0.56 -10.48
N MET A 238 14.69 0.22 -11.49
CA MET A 238 15.20 -0.29 -12.76
C MET A 238 16.10 0.78 -13.41
N GLN A 239 17.41 0.61 -13.28
CA GLN A 239 18.37 1.37 -14.07
C GLN A 239 18.24 0.90 -15.51
N LYS A 240 18.27 1.83 -16.50
CA LYS A 240 18.50 1.45 -17.88
C LYS A 240 19.73 0.55 -17.90
N ILE A 241 19.56 -0.69 -18.33
CA ILE A 241 20.69 -1.52 -18.76
C ILE A 241 21.29 -0.71 -19.90
N ASN A 242 22.39 -0.04 -19.62
CA ASN A 242 23.17 0.58 -20.68
C ASN A 242 23.67 -0.58 -21.54
N HIS A 243 23.03 -0.79 -22.68
CA HIS A 243 23.63 -1.51 -23.76
C HIS A 243 24.83 -0.67 -24.24
N SER A 244 25.97 -0.83 -23.59
CA SER A 244 27.26 -0.54 -24.20
C SER A 244 27.47 -1.63 -25.26
N TYR A 245 27.13 -1.29 -26.49
CA TYR A 245 27.64 -1.97 -27.66
C TYR A 245 29.08 -1.54 -27.89
#